data_c4ff060ef9511eb8fcd914f5d5de1171
#
_entry.id   c4ff060ef9511eb8fcd914f5d5de1171
#
_cell.length_a   1.000
_cell.length_b   1.000
_cell.length_c   1.000
_cell.angle_alpha   90.00
_cell.angle_beta   90.00
_cell.angle_gamma   90.00
#
_symmetry.space_group_name_H-M   'P 1'
#
loop_
_entity.id
_entity.type
_entity.pdbx_description
1 polymer ?
#
loop_
_entity_poly.entity_id
_entity_poly.type
_entity_poly.pdbx_seq_one_letter_code
_entity_poly.pdbx_strand_id
1 'polypeptide(L)'
;MTAIRTFFQEFWNRIPQIGVNDIIDILIVAFLFYTVMRLIRSTSAARIARSILLLLVVTGLTEIFKLYTLNWILSKILEIGVIALVIMFQPELRRMLERFGGRFFSNLISSSGSASPEQQAIEATVAACEVMSKEKVGALLIFERSMPLDEYFKTGTIIDAKVTDQLLRNLFFKNSPLHDGAVIVRGSRVAAAGCVMPLSENTHLPGGIGTRHRAGIGTSEVSDAVVVIVSEETGTISVAIGGMLKRHLAPKTLEKLLVSELISEPETKSSPVKSWFMSHFKTRQEQNEKK
;
A
#
# COMPACT_ATOMS: atom_id res chain seq x y z
N MET A 1 22.78 23.45 -44.95
CA MET A 1 23.14 22.01 -45.04
C MET A 1 24.40 21.62 -44.25
N THR A 2 25.29 22.54 -43.94
CA THR A 2 26.54 22.28 -43.17
C THR A 2 26.31 21.96 -41.71
N ALA A 3 25.37 22.62 -41.02
CA ALA A 3 25.11 22.41 -39.58
C ALA A 3 24.56 21.01 -39.24
N ILE A 4 23.78 20.41 -40.13
CA ILE A 4 23.25 19.04 -39.91
C ILE A 4 24.36 18.02 -40.10
N ARG A 5 25.28 18.26 -41.05
CA ARG A 5 26.39 17.37 -41.31
C ARG A 5 27.45 17.39 -40.19
N THR A 6 27.72 18.56 -39.60
CA THR A 6 28.60 18.69 -38.44
C THR A 6 28.00 18.06 -37.21
N PHE A 7 26.68 18.19 -36.96
CA PHE A 7 25.99 17.52 -35.86
C PHE A 7 26.07 16.00 -36.00
N PHE A 8 25.83 15.44 -37.18
CA PHE A 8 25.96 13.99 -37.41
C PHE A 8 27.41 13.50 -37.32
N GLN A 9 28.40 14.29 -37.75
CA GLN A 9 29.79 13.92 -37.59
C GLN A 9 30.29 13.99 -36.16
N GLU A 10 29.89 14.99 -35.39
CA GLU A 10 30.19 15.05 -33.95
C GLU A 10 29.49 13.94 -33.15
N PHE A 11 28.25 13.62 -33.49
CA PHE A 11 27.53 12.51 -32.90
C PHE A 11 28.20 11.17 -33.20
N TRP A 12 28.60 10.94 -34.46
CA TRP A 12 29.26 9.70 -34.85
C TRP A 12 30.67 9.55 -34.26
N ASN A 13 31.39 10.63 -34.06
CA ASN A 13 32.73 10.63 -33.46
C ASN A 13 32.68 10.39 -31.91
N ARG A 14 31.54 10.56 -31.27
CA ARG A 14 31.34 10.25 -29.83
C ARG A 14 30.94 8.80 -29.57
N ILE A 15 30.41 8.11 -30.57
CA ILE A 15 29.96 6.69 -30.43
C ILE A 15 31.11 5.70 -30.09
N PRO A 16 32.35 5.83 -30.61
CA PRO A 16 33.44 4.90 -30.30
C PRO A 16 33.90 4.89 -28.82
N GLN A 17 33.46 5.83 -28.01
CA GLN A 17 33.85 5.96 -26.60
C GLN A 17 32.80 5.40 -25.63
N ILE A 18 31.78 4.69 -26.14
CA ILE A 18 30.77 4.06 -25.29
C ILE A 18 31.42 2.91 -24.53
N GLY A 19 31.72 3.14 -23.25
CA GLY A 19 32.24 2.14 -22.34
C GLY A 19 31.11 1.26 -21.78
N VAL A 20 31.50 0.17 -21.13
CA VAL A 20 30.53 -0.73 -20.42
C VAL A 20 29.73 0.07 -19.38
N ASN A 21 30.31 1.08 -18.77
CA ASN A 21 29.65 1.96 -17.81
C ASN A 21 28.50 2.78 -18.44
N ASP A 22 28.64 3.23 -19.69
CA ASP A 22 27.59 3.99 -20.35
C ASP A 22 26.38 3.11 -20.72
N ILE A 23 26.64 1.83 -21.04
CA ILE A 23 25.57 0.85 -21.28
C ILE A 23 24.79 0.58 -19.97
N ILE A 24 25.50 0.46 -18.85
CA ILE A 24 24.89 0.28 -17.51
C ILE A 24 24.07 1.51 -17.14
N ASP A 25 24.59 2.71 -17.38
CA ASP A 25 23.88 3.98 -17.11
C ASP A 25 22.59 4.08 -17.94
N ILE A 26 22.65 3.80 -19.24
CA ILE A 26 21.48 3.78 -20.13
C ILE A 26 20.44 2.74 -19.65
N LEU A 27 20.89 1.56 -19.23
CA LEU A 27 19.98 0.52 -18.71
C LEU A 27 19.32 0.92 -17.39
N ILE A 28 20.07 1.54 -16.48
CA ILE A 28 19.54 2.04 -15.20
C ILE A 28 18.52 3.16 -15.46
N VAL A 29 18.83 4.12 -16.33
CA VAL A 29 17.94 5.22 -16.70
C VAL A 29 16.68 4.70 -17.41
N ALA A 30 16.82 3.76 -18.34
CA ALA A 30 15.70 3.13 -19.03
C ALA A 30 14.80 2.34 -18.05
N PHE A 31 15.38 1.61 -17.12
CA PHE A 31 14.64 0.89 -16.07
C PHE A 31 13.92 1.84 -15.12
N LEU A 32 14.58 2.92 -14.69
CA LEU A 32 13.99 3.96 -13.87
C LEU A 32 12.81 4.61 -14.60
N PHE A 33 12.99 4.97 -15.87
CA PHE A 33 11.96 5.58 -16.71
C PHE A 33 10.77 4.63 -16.93
N TYR A 34 11.04 3.35 -17.19
CA TYR A 34 10.01 2.33 -17.33
C TYR A 34 9.21 2.16 -16.02
N THR A 35 9.88 2.14 -14.87
CA THR A 35 9.24 2.00 -13.55
C THR A 35 8.35 3.20 -13.24
N VAL A 36 8.85 4.42 -13.50
CA VAL A 36 8.09 5.67 -13.35
C VAL A 36 6.87 5.68 -14.29
N MET A 37 7.04 5.32 -15.57
CA MET A 37 5.95 5.25 -16.54
C MET A 37 4.90 4.20 -16.18
N ARG A 38 5.30 3.08 -15.60
CA ARG A 38 4.39 2.04 -15.11
C ARG A 38 3.59 2.52 -13.91
N LEU A 39 4.22 3.26 -13.00
CA LEU A 39 3.57 3.82 -11.80
C LEU A 39 2.52 4.89 -12.17
N ILE A 40 2.77 5.66 -13.22
CA ILE A 40 1.92 6.76 -13.69
C ILE A 40 0.65 6.24 -14.42
N ARG A 41 0.65 5.02 -14.98
CA ARG A 41 -0.43 4.53 -15.85
C ARG A 41 -1.82 4.45 -15.22
N SER A 42 -1.94 4.38 -13.91
CA SER A 42 -3.21 4.07 -13.22
C SER A 42 -3.84 5.22 -12.43
N THR A 43 -3.29 6.44 -12.46
CA THR A 43 -3.75 7.53 -11.58
C THR A 43 -4.07 8.83 -12.32
N SER A 44 -4.86 9.72 -11.68
CA SER A 44 -5.12 11.10 -12.14
C SER A 44 -3.84 11.90 -12.36
N ALA A 45 -2.75 11.54 -11.68
CA ALA A 45 -1.40 12.06 -11.87
C ALA A 45 -0.85 11.84 -13.30
N ALA A 46 -1.34 10.83 -14.02
CA ALA A 46 -0.91 10.56 -15.41
C ALA A 46 -1.25 11.71 -16.38
N ARG A 47 -2.33 12.43 -16.15
CA ARG A 47 -2.72 13.58 -16.97
C ARG A 47 -1.76 14.74 -16.78
N ILE A 48 -1.40 15.04 -15.53
CA ILE A 48 -0.47 16.11 -15.17
C ILE A 48 0.93 15.79 -15.68
N ALA A 49 1.40 14.55 -15.53
CA ALA A 49 2.72 14.12 -16.03
C ALA A 49 2.84 14.25 -17.55
N ARG A 50 1.78 13.91 -18.31
CA ARG A 50 1.79 14.10 -19.79
C ARG A 50 1.85 15.57 -20.17
N SER A 51 1.16 16.46 -19.47
CA SER A 51 1.19 17.90 -19.73
C SER A 51 2.58 18.48 -19.46
N ILE A 52 3.23 18.06 -18.38
CA ILE A 52 4.61 18.48 -18.07
C ILE A 52 5.59 17.95 -19.10
N LEU A 53 5.47 16.68 -19.50
CA LEU A 53 6.31 16.09 -20.55
C LEU A 53 6.16 16.83 -21.87
N LEU A 54 4.92 17.16 -22.26
CA LEU A 54 4.66 17.95 -23.46
C LEU A 54 5.35 19.32 -23.37
N LEU A 55 5.24 20.00 -22.23
CA LEU A 55 5.85 21.30 -21.99
C LEU A 55 7.39 21.23 -22.09
N LEU A 56 8.00 20.19 -21.53
CA LEU A 56 9.45 19.94 -21.65
C LEU A 56 9.89 19.71 -23.09
N VAL A 57 9.14 18.91 -23.85
CA VAL A 57 9.43 18.66 -25.27
C VAL A 57 9.33 19.95 -26.07
N VAL A 58 8.29 20.76 -25.85
CA VAL A 58 8.13 22.05 -26.53
C VAL A 58 9.27 23.01 -26.18
N THR A 59 9.68 23.08 -24.89
CA THR A 59 10.81 23.90 -24.47
C THR A 59 12.12 23.47 -25.16
N GLY A 60 12.38 22.15 -25.22
CA GLY A 60 13.54 21.62 -25.94
C GLY A 60 13.53 21.96 -27.46
N LEU A 61 12.34 21.87 -28.06
CA LEU A 61 12.21 22.27 -29.49
C LEU A 61 12.49 23.76 -29.70
N THR A 62 12.01 24.64 -28.79
CA THR A 62 12.29 26.10 -28.94
C THR A 62 13.78 26.43 -28.80
N GLU A 63 14.54 25.65 -28.05
CA GLU A 63 16.00 25.79 -27.94
C GLU A 63 16.69 25.39 -29.22
N ILE A 64 16.30 24.25 -29.84
CA ILE A 64 16.84 23.79 -31.13
C ILE A 64 16.58 24.82 -32.25
N PHE A 65 15.36 25.40 -32.26
CA PHE A 65 14.98 26.43 -33.27
C PHE A 65 15.47 27.83 -32.91
N LYS A 66 16.23 28.01 -31.82
CA LYS A 66 16.78 29.29 -31.35
C LYS A 66 15.69 30.37 -31.13
N LEU A 67 14.51 29.99 -30.69
CA LEU A 67 13.39 30.90 -30.39
C LEU A 67 13.56 31.46 -28.96
N TYR A 68 14.50 32.37 -28.78
CA TYR A 68 14.94 32.83 -27.46
C TYR A 68 13.82 33.37 -26.57
N THR A 69 12.91 34.20 -27.09
CA THR A 69 11.81 34.81 -26.34
C THR A 69 10.81 33.73 -25.84
N LEU A 70 10.46 32.78 -26.72
CA LEU A 70 9.52 31.71 -26.39
C LEU A 70 10.14 30.74 -25.39
N ASN A 71 11.40 30.39 -25.59
CA ASN A 71 12.16 29.56 -24.68
C ASN A 71 12.23 30.17 -23.26
N TRP A 72 12.51 31.49 -23.18
CA TRP A 72 12.54 32.21 -21.91
C TRP A 72 11.18 32.15 -21.16
N ILE A 73 10.08 32.41 -21.89
CA ILE A 73 8.73 32.35 -21.30
C ILE A 73 8.40 30.94 -20.82
N LEU A 74 8.64 29.91 -21.63
CA LEU A 74 8.36 28.51 -21.30
C LEU A 74 9.20 28.02 -20.11
N SER A 75 10.48 28.42 -20.06
CA SER A 75 11.37 28.12 -18.93
C SER A 75 10.86 28.73 -17.62
N LYS A 76 10.34 29.97 -17.67
CA LYS A 76 9.72 30.60 -16.48
C LYS A 76 8.43 29.91 -16.04
N ILE A 77 7.62 29.47 -16.99
CA ILE A 77 6.42 28.68 -16.70
C ILE A 77 6.79 27.34 -16.04
N LEU A 78 7.83 26.67 -16.55
CA LEU A 78 8.34 25.43 -15.97
C LEU A 78 8.85 25.64 -14.54
N GLU A 79 9.64 26.69 -14.30
CA GLU A 79 10.18 27.03 -12.99
C GLU A 79 9.07 27.21 -11.94
N ILE A 80 8.05 28.00 -12.27
CA ILE A 80 6.87 28.22 -11.41
C ILE A 80 6.05 26.93 -11.30
N GLY A 81 5.91 26.18 -12.39
CA GLY A 81 5.17 24.93 -12.46
C GLY A 81 5.74 23.85 -11.56
N VAL A 82 7.07 23.76 -11.43
CA VAL A 82 7.74 22.82 -10.52
C VAL A 82 7.41 23.17 -9.06
N ILE A 83 7.40 24.45 -8.69
CA ILE A 83 7.03 24.88 -7.33
C ILE A 83 5.57 24.55 -7.05
N ALA A 84 4.67 24.85 -7.99
CA ALA A 84 3.25 24.52 -7.86
C ALA A 84 3.01 23.00 -7.74
N LEU A 85 3.79 22.20 -8.47
CA LEU A 85 3.74 20.76 -8.42
C LEU A 85 4.15 20.22 -7.03
N VAL A 86 5.23 20.75 -6.46
CA VAL A 86 5.68 20.36 -5.10
C VAL A 86 4.60 20.67 -4.08
N ILE A 87 3.97 21.85 -4.16
CA ILE A 87 2.87 22.25 -3.26
C ILE A 87 1.66 21.30 -3.45
N MET A 88 1.30 20.99 -4.70
CA MET A 88 0.17 20.11 -5.00
C MET A 88 0.40 18.68 -4.48
N PHE A 89 1.63 18.16 -4.61
CA PHE A 89 1.98 16.81 -4.17
C PHE A 89 2.47 16.73 -2.71
N GLN A 90 2.48 17.86 -1.99
CA GLN A 90 2.87 17.88 -0.57
C GLN A 90 2.11 16.85 0.28
N PRO A 91 0.77 16.70 0.19
CA PRO A 91 0.04 15.70 0.97
C PRO A 91 0.40 14.27 0.61
N GLU A 92 0.64 13.98 -0.69
CA GLU A 92 1.06 12.66 -1.15
C GLU A 92 2.48 12.32 -0.67
N LEU A 93 3.41 13.26 -0.78
CA LEU A 93 4.77 13.12 -0.26
C LEU A 93 4.78 12.90 1.24
N ARG A 94 3.96 13.65 1.99
CA ARG A 94 3.81 13.47 3.44
C ARG A 94 3.31 12.06 3.77
N ARG A 95 2.26 11.58 3.09
CA ARG A 95 1.74 10.21 3.27
C ARG A 95 2.76 9.15 2.92
N MET A 96 3.56 9.36 1.86
CA MET A 96 4.66 8.45 1.51
C MET A 96 5.72 8.43 2.60
N LEU A 97 6.17 9.59 3.08
CA LEU A 97 7.15 9.69 4.16
C LEU A 97 6.66 9.07 5.47
N GLU A 98 5.39 9.25 5.81
CA GLU A 98 4.76 8.61 6.98
C GLU A 98 4.73 7.08 6.84
N ARG A 99 4.43 6.55 5.63
CA ARG A 99 4.46 5.11 5.33
C ARG A 99 5.88 4.53 5.37
N PHE A 100 6.85 5.22 4.80
CA PHE A 100 8.27 4.78 4.82
C PHE A 100 8.93 5.02 6.19
N GLY A 101 8.67 6.18 6.81
CA GLY A 101 9.24 6.55 8.11
C GLY A 101 8.76 5.62 9.24
N GLY A 102 7.48 5.29 9.28
CA GLY A 102 6.92 4.39 10.29
C GLY A 102 7.54 3.00 10.29
N ARG A 103 7.76 2.41 9.11
CA ARG A 103 8.36 1.07 8.99
C ARG A 103 9.88 1.04 9.21
N PHE A 104 10.59 2.05 8.72
CA PHE A 104 12.06 2.09 8.82
C PHE A 104 12.53 2.44 10.24
N PHE A 105 11.86 3.41 10.89
CA PHE A 105 12.19 3.80 12.27
C PHE A 105 11.70 2.79 13.31
N SER A 106 10.54 2.15 13.10
CA SER A 106 10.02 1.09 13.97
C SER A 106 11.01 -0.08 14.06
N ASN A 107 11.57 -0.54 12.95
CA ASN A 107 12.55 -1.62 12.92
C ASN A 107 13.91 -1.25 13.53
N LEU A 108 14.29 0.04 13.54
CA LEU A 108 15.54 0.51 14.14
C LEU A 108 15.44 0.75 15.65
N ILE A 109 14.24 1.09 16.15
CA ILE A 109 14.01 1.38 17.57
C ILE A 109 13.51 0.14 18.34
N SER A 110 12.96 -0.87 17.66
CA SER A 110 12.41 -2.10 18.26
C SER A 110 13.46 -3.12 18.72
N SER A 111 14.71 -2.70 18.94
CA SER A 111 15.71 -3.54 19.62
C SER A 111 15.52 -3.64 21.15
N SER A 112 14.50 -3.02 21.69
CA SER A 112 14.09 -3.18 23.10
C SER A 112 12.66 -3.74 23.14
N GLY A 113 12.52 -4.97 23.45
CA GLY A 113 11.42 -5.89 23.80
C GLY A 113 9.97 -5.42 24.00
N SER A 114 9.51 -4.32 23.41
CA SER A 114 8.12 -3.89 23.42
C SER A 114 7.44 -4.29 22.10
N ALA A 115 6.27 -4.94 22.21
CA ALA A 115 5.44 -5.31 21.07
C ALA A 115 5.20 -4.11 20.12
N SER A 116 5.25 -4.32 18.80
CA SER A 116 4.98 -3.26 17.82
C SER A 116 3.58 -2.68 18.02
N PRO A 117 3.31 -1.42 17.61
CA PRO A 117 1.97 -0.84 17.70
C PRO A 117 0.91 -1.67 16.99
N GLU A 118 1.26 -2.30 15.86
CA GLU A 118 0.37 -3.21 15.13
C GLU A 118 0.08 -4.48 15.92
N GLN A 119 1.10 -5.04 16.59
CA GLN A 119 0.91 -6.22 17.43
C GLN A 119 0.01 -5.90 18.62
N GLN A 120 0.18 -4.74 19.28
CA GLN A 120 -0.71 -4.27 20.34
C GLN A 120 -2.16 -4.12 19.84
N ALA A 121 -2.36 -3.62 18.61
CA ALA A 121 -3.69 -3.50 18.01
C ALA A 121 -4.32 -4.86 17.74
N ILE A 122 -3.54 -5.86 17.31
CA ILE A 122 -4.01 -7.23 17.13
C ILE A 122 -4.41 -7.84 18.48
N GLU A 123 -3.57 -7.74 19.49
CA GLU A 123 -3.86 -8.25 20.85
C GLU A 123 -5.14 -7.63 21.41
N ALA A 124 -5.29 -6.29 21.29
CA ALA A 124 -6.50 -5.59 21.72
C ALA A 124 -7.74 -6.05 20.94
N THR A 125 -7.60 -6.30 19.64
CA THR A 125 -8.71 -6.82 18.81
C THR A 125 -9.11 -8.23 19.22
N VAL A 126 -8.14 -9.11 19.46
CA VAL A 126 -8.41 -10.48 19.88
C VAL A 126 -9.12 -10.49 21.25
N ALA A 127 -8.66 -9.67 22.21
CA ALA A 127 -9.30 -9.51 23.51
C ALA A 127 -10.75 -9.01 23.37
N ALA A 128 -10.98 -7.99 22.53
CA ALA A 128 -12.33 -7.48 22.27
C ALA A 128 -13.22 -8.56 21.64
N CYS A 129 -12.72 -9.28 20.62
CA CYS A 129 -13.47 -10.36 19.95
C CYS A 129 -13.81 -11.50 20.90
N GLU A 130 -12.93 -11.86 21.85
CA GLU A 130 -13.20 -12.88 22.83
C GLU A 130 -14.37 -12.49 23.74
N VAL A 131 -14.41 -11.25 24.22
CA VAL A 131 -15.50 -10.75 25.06
C VAL A 131 -16.80 -10.67 24.28
N MET A 132 -16.76 -10.04 23.07
CA MET A 132 -17.93 -9.91 22.20
C MET A 132 -18.49 -11.28 21.77
N SER A 133 -17.63 -12.28 21.58
CA SER A 133 -18.03 -13.66 21.30
C SER A 133 -18.84 -14.26 22.44
N LYS A 134 -18.39 -14.12 23.71
CA LYS A 134 -19.07 -14.61 24.90
C LYS A 134 -20.42 -13.90 25.13
N GLU A 135 -20.45 -12.59 24.86
CA GLU A 135 -21.63 -11.75 25.04
C GLU A 135 -22.58 -11.79 23.83
N LYS A 136 -22.20 -12.50 22.75
CA LYS A 136 -22.91 -12.54 21.45
C LYS A 136 -23.18 -11.14 20.88
N VAL A 137 -22.19 -10.28 20.96
CA VAL A 137 -22.20 -8.96 20.35
C VAL A 137 -21.67 -9.08 18.92
N GLY A 138 -22.49 -8.70 17.92
CA GLY A 138 -22.10 -8.72 16.52
C GLY A 138 -21.06 -7.67 16.22
N ALA A 139 -19.97 -8.05 15.55
CA ALA A 139 -18.91 -7.13 15.15
C ALA A 139 -18.42 -7.41 13.72
N LEU A 140 -18.02 -6.35 13.02
CA LEU A 140 -17.39 -6.38 11.70
C LEU A 140 -16.17 -5.47 11.72
N LEU A 141 -14.97 -6.05 11.79
CA LEU A 141 -13.70 -5.34 11.85
C LEU A 141 -12.93 -5.59 10.56
N ILE A 142 -12.49 -4.53 9.88
CA ILE A 142 -11.81 -4.61 8.60
C ILE A 142 -10.40 -4.03 8.76
N PHE A 143 -9.40 -4.86 8.61
CA PHE A 143 -8.00 -4.45 8.61
C PHE A 143 -7.58 -4.11 7.18
N GLU A 144 -7.36 -2.82 6.93
CA GLU A 144 -6.83 -2.32 5.66
C GLU A 144 -5.40 -2.78 5.47
N ARG A 145 -5.07 -3.24 4.25
CA ARG A 145 -3.71 -3.64 3.87
C ARG A 145 -3.13 -2.69 2.83
N SER A 146 -2.83 -3.19 1.63
CA SER A 146 -2.23 -2.37 0.56
C SER A 146 -3.25 -1.54 -0.19
N MET A 147 -4.48 -2.04 -0.31
CA MET A 147 -5.56 -1.36 -1.01
C MET A 147 -6.29 -0.39 -0.07
N PRO A 148 -6.29 0.93 -0.35
CA PRO A 148 -6.96 1.91 0.51
C PRO A 148 -8.48 1.75 0.48
N LEU A 149 -9.12 1.88 1.65
CA LEU A 149 -10.57 1.81 1.83
C LEU A 149 -11.22 3.18 2.09
N ASP A 150 -10.55 4.28 1.68
CA ASP A 150 -10.99 5.67 1.93
C ASP A 150 -12.40 5.98 1.37
N GLU A 151 -12.84 5.27 0.32
CA GLU A 151 -14.17 5.45 -0.25
C GLU A 151 -15.30 5.09 0.72
N TYR A 152 -15.08 4.09 1.57
CA TYR A 152 -16.07 3.64 2.55
C TYR A 152 -16.15 4.54 3.79
N PHE A 153 -15.13 5.36 4.06
CA PHE A 153 -15.12 6.31 5.18
C PHE A 153 -16.24 7.35 5.04
N LYS A 154 -16.66 7.66 3.81
CA LYS A 154 -17.72 8.62 3.54
C LYS A 154 -19.09 8.18 4.06
N THR A 155 -19.27 6.88 4.28
CA THR A 155 -20.52 6.29 4.77
C THR A 155 -20.57 6.18 6.27
N GLY A 156 -19.42 6.31 6.95
CA GLY A 156 -19.26 6.19 8.40
C GLY A 156 -18.77 7.48 9.05
N THR A 157 -18.29 7.34 10.28
CA THR A 157 -17.70 8.42 11.07
C THR A 157 -16.20 8.19 11.23
N ILE A 158 -15.39 9.21 10.91
CA ILE A 158 -13.95 9.19 11.14
C ILE A 158 -13.69 9.25 12.65
N ILE A 159 -12.92 8.29 13.18
CA ILE A 159 -12.60 8.16 14.60
C ILE A 159 -11.16 8.56 14.88
N ASP A 160 -10.22 8.09 14.08
CA ASP A 160 -8.77 8.30 14.22
C ASP A 160 -8.25 8.09 15.65
N ALA A 161 -8.55 6.97 16.28
CA ALA A 161 -8.15 6.61 17.64
C ALA A 161 -7.27 5.36 17.66
N LYS A 162 -6.43 5.21 18.71
CA LYS A 162 -5.66 3.98 18.93
C LYS A 162 -6.62 2.79 19.15
N VAL A 163 -6.31 1.63 18.56
CA VAL A 163 -7.07 0.40 18.80
C VAL A 163 -6.88 -0.03 20.27
N THR A 164 -7.99 -0.14 20.99
CA THR A 164 -8.05 -0.73 22.34
C THR A 164 -9.28 -1.63 22.43
N ASP A 165 -9.24 -2.64 23.32
CA ASP A 165 -10.37 -3.56 23.52
C ASP A 165 -11.62 -2.82 23.97
N GLN A 166 -11.47 -1.85 24.87
CA GLN A 166 -12.57 -1.03 25.38
C GLN A 166 -13.22 -0.17 24.29
N LEU A 167 -12.41 0.44 23.42
CA LEU A 167 -12.94 1.23 22.30
C LEU A 167 -13.73 0.35 21.33
N LEU A 168 -13.17 -0.81 20.93
CA LEU A 168 -13.86 -1.72 20.03
C LEU A 168 -15.17 -2.24 20.60
N ARG A 169 -15.16 -2.64 21.87
CA ARG A 169 -16.38 -3.08 22.56
C ARG A 169 -17.43 -1.98 22.68
N ASN A 170 -17.00 -0.73 22.89
CA ASN A 170 -17.90 0.41 22.96
C ASN A 170 -18.51 0.74 21.57
N LEU A 171 -17.71 0.67 20.51
CA LEU A 171 -18.20 0.89 19.14
C LEU A 171 -19.27 -0.13 18.73
N PHE A 172 -19.11 -1.40 19.10
CA PHE A 172 -20.06 -2.48 18.79
C PHE A 172 -21.11 -2.70 19.87
N PHE A 173 -21.11 -1.88 20.94
CA PHE A 173 -22.11 -2.00 21.99
C PHE A 173 -23.51 -1.82 21.39
N LYS A 174 -24.41 -2.76 21.70
CA LYS A 174 -25.76 -2.80 21.13
C LYS A 174 -26.49 -1.48 21.40
N ASN A 175 -27.13 -0.92 20.38
CA ASN A 175 -27.82 0.36 20.40
C ASN A 175 -26.90 1.60 20.47
N SER A 176 -25.57 1.47 20.38
CA SER A 176 -24.72 2.66 20.18
C SER A 176 -24.89 3.20 18.74
N PRO A 177 -24.72 4.48 18.50
CA PRO A 177 -24.91 5.07 17.16
C PRO A 177 -24.00 4.47 16.06
N LEU A 178 -22.86 3.89 16.42
CA LEU A 178 -21.84 3.40 15.49
C LEU A 178 -21.77 1.87 15.40
N HIS A 179 -22.68 1.13 16.10
CA HIS A 179 -22.61 -0.35 16.14
C HIS A 179 -23.07 -1.02 14.84
N ASP A 180 -23.90 -0.32 14.06
CA ASP A 180 -24.38 -0.82 12.77
C ASP A 180 -23.45 -0.39 11.65
N GLY A 181 -22.72 -1.35 11.11
CA GLY A 181 -21.70 -1.14 10.10
C GLY A 181 -20.34 -1.72 10.50
N ALA A 182 -19.34 -1.41 9.70
CA ALA A 182 -17.97 -1.87 9.88
C ALA A 182 -17.12 -0.85 10.63
N VAL A 183 -16.16 -1.36 11.39
CA VAL A 183 -15.03 -0.59 11.91
C VAL A 183 -13.82 -0.87 11.03
N ILE A 184 -13.23 0.17 10.44
CA ILE A 184 -12.05 0.06 9.60
C ILE A 184 -10.81 0.42 10.42
N VAL A 185 -9.86 -0.50 10.44
CA VAL A 185 -8.57 -0.37 11.13
C VAL A 185 -7.48 -0.17 10.09
N ARG A 186 -6.71 0.91 10.23
CA ARG A 186 -5.55 1.23 9.39
C ARG A 186 -4.30 1.23 10.26
N GLY A 187 -3.41 0.26 10.03
CA GLY A 187 -2.26 0.04 10.91
C GLY A 187 -2.69 -0.26 12.35
N SER A 188 -2.32 0.58 13.30
CA SER A 188 -2.65 0.45 14.73
C SER A 188 -3.83 1.34 15.19
N ARG A 189 -4.58 1.94 14.25
CA ARG A 189 -5.63 2.92 14.58
C ARG A 189 -6.98 2.53 13.99
N VAL A 190 -8.04 2.77 14.73
CA VAL A 190 -9.42 2.81 14.24
C VAL A 190 -9.56 4.03 13.36
N ALA A 191 -9.64 3.87 12.05
CA ALA A 191 -9.76 4.97 11.10
C ALA A 191 -11.19 5.52 11.04
N ALA A 192 -12.18 4.62 10.91
CA ALA A 192 -13.59 4.98 10.83
C ALA A 192 -14.47 3.87 11.43
N ALA A 193 -15.70 4.21 11.82
CA ALA A 193 -16.70 3.29 12.34
C ALA A 193 -18.08 3.56 11.72
N GLY A 194 -18.98 2.56 11.76
CA GLY A 194 -20.29 2.64 11.15
C GLY A 194 -20.25 2.67 9.61
N CYS A 195 -19.20 2.12 9.01
CA CYS A 195 -19.02 2.14 7.57
C CYS A 195 -19.90 1.08 6.88
N VAL A 196 -20.56 1.46 5.78
CA VAL A 196 -21.35 0.55 4.94
C VAL A 196 -20.42 -0.15 3.96
N MET A 197 -20.44 -1.49 3.97
CA MET A 197 -19.57 -2.32 3.14
C MET A 197 -20.38 -3.09 2.09
N PRO A 198 -19.75 -3.45 0.95
CA PRO A 198 -20.41 -4.23 -0.10
C PRO A 198 -20.76 -5.63 0.42
N LEU A 199 -21.91 -6.12 0.03
CA LEU A 199 -22.38 -7.47 0.35
C LEU A 199 -21.95 -8.43 -0.75
N SER A 200 -21.47 -9.62 -0.37
CA SER A 200 -21.21 -10.68 -1.34
C SER A 200 -22.48 -11.12 -2.05
N GLU A 201 -22.43 -11.24 -3.37
CA GLU A 201 -23.50 -11.75 -4.22
C GLU A 201 -23.44 -13.28 -4.40
N ASN A 202 -22.45 -13.93 -3.77
CA ASN A 202 -22.27 -15.37 -3.89
C ASN A 202 -23.47 -16.13 -3.31
N THR A 203 -24.19 -16.86 -4.16
CA THR A 203 -25.37 -17.66 -3.80
C THR A 203 -25.03 -19.00 -3.17
N HIS A 204 -23.77 -19.43 -3.23
CA HIS A 204 -23.29 -20.70 -2.69
C HIS A 204 -22.78 -20.60 -1.23
N LEU A 205 -23.08 -19.49 -0.57
CA LEU A 205 -22.68 -19.34 0.83
C LEU A 205 -23.49 -20.30 1.73
N PRO A 206 -22.86 -20.89 2.76
CA PRO A 206 -23.56 -21.77 3.70
C PRO A 206 -24.77 -21.09 4.32
N GLY A 207 -25.87 -21.83 4.50
CA GLY A 207 -27.07 -21.31 5.18
C GLY A 207 -26.77 -20.78 6.58
N GLY A 208 -27.52 -19.77 7.04
CA GLY A 208 -27.35 -19.16 8.36
C GLY A 208 -26.22 -18.12 8.42
N ILE A 209 -25.87 -17.51 7.29
CA ILE A 209 -24.93 -16.41 7.22
C ILE A 209 -25.68 -15.08 7.27
N GLY A 210 -25.46 -14.30 8.37
CA GLY A 210 -26.06 -12.98 8.54
C GLY A 210 -25.39 -11.88 7.68
N THR A 211 -25.96 -10.67 7.72
CA THR A 211 -25.54 -9.53 6.90
C THR A 211 -24.09 -9.15 7.12
N ARG A 212 -23.58 -9.18 8.39
CA ARG A 212 -22.16 -8.89 8.70
C ARG A 212 -21.20 -9.88 8.04
N HIS A 213 -21.56 -11.15 7.98
CA HIS A 213 -20.73 -12.14 7.27
C HIS A 213 -20.73 -11.90 5.77
N ARG A 214 -21.89 -11.59 5.17
CA ARG A 214 -21.98 -11.25 3.75
C ARG A 214 -21.18 -9.99 3.42
N ALA A 215 -21.23 -8.98 4.31
CA ALA A 215 -20.42 -7.76 4.17
C ALA A 215 -18.91 -8.07 4.29
N GLY A 216 -18.54 -8.93 5.23
CA GLY A 216 -17.13 -9.32 5.40
C GLY A 216 -16.58 -10.09 4.20
N ILE A 217 -17.35 -11.03 3.65
CA ILE A 217 -16.97 -11.76 2.44
C ILE A 217 -16.89 -10.79 1.26
N GLY A 218 -17.94 -9.97 1.01
CA GLY A 218 -17.99 -9.02 -0.10
C GLY A 218 -16.83 -8.01 -0.06
N THR A 219 -16.48 -7.51 1.12
CA THR A 219 -15.31 -6.65 1.29
C THR A 219 -14.02 -7.37 0.90
N SER A 220 -13.85 -8.63 1.33
CA SER A 220 -12.66 -9.42 1.02
C SER A 220 -12.60 -9.92 -0.43
N GLU A 221 -13.71 -9.87 -1.18
CA GLU A 221 -13.78 -10.15 -2.62
C GLU A 221 -13.24 -8.98 -3.45
N VAL A 222 -13.49 -7.74 -3.01
CA VAL A 222 -13.15 -6.52 -3.75
C VAL A 222 -11.88 -5.83 -3.24
N SER A 223 -11.30 -6.32 -2.15
CA SER A 223 -10.08 -5.74 -1.55
C SER A 223 -9.14 -6.83 -1.01
N ASP A 224 -7.91 -6.43 -0.66
CA ASP A 224 -6.94 -7.29 0.02
C ASP A 224 -7.07 -7.24 1.55
N ALA A 225 -8.14 -6.67 2.08
CA ALA A 225 -8.38 -6.50 3.50
C ALA A 225 -8.59 -7.85 4.21
N VAL A 226 -8.18 -7.90 5.47
CA VAL A 226 -8.51 -9.00 6.39
C VAL A 226 -9.71 -8.60 7.21
N VAL A 227 -10.79 -9.38 7.15
CA VAL A 227 -12.04 -9.04 7.80
C VAL A 227 -12.36 -10.01 8.92
N VAL A 228 -12.47 -9.50 10.14
CA VAL A 228 -12.87 -10.27 11.35
C VAL A 228 -14.34 -10.03 11.62
N ILE A 229 -15.08 -11.12 11.82
CA ILE A 229 -16.54 -11.08 12.06
C ILE A 229 -16.85 -11.84 13.35
N VAL A 230 -17.64 -11.24 14.23
CA VAL A 230 -18.25 -11.91 15.37
C VAL A 230 -19.75 -12.00 15.12
N SER A 231 -20.31 -13.22 15.21
CA SER A 231 -21.73 -13.47 15.01
C SER A 231 -22.55 -13.05 16.23
N GLU A 232 -23.57 -12.25 16.03
CA GLU A 232 -24.51 -11.89 17.11
C GLU A 232 -25.47 -13.04 17.51
N GLU A 233 -25.65 -14.02 16.64
CA GLU A 233 -26.52 -15.17 16.92
C GLU A 233 -25.77 -16.25 17.70
N THR A 234 -24.59 -16.61 17.21
CA THR A 234 -23.83 -17.76 17.73
C THR A 234 -22.64 -17.40 18.61
N GLY A 235 -22.15 -16.14 18.53
CA GLY A 235 -20.89 -15.70 19.13
C GLY A 235 -19.65 -16.20 18.36
N THR A 236 -19.84 -16.88 17.24
CA THR A 236 -18.72 -17.46 16.47
C THR A 236 -17.83 -16.38 15.89
N ILE A 237 -16.52 -16.51 16.10
CA ILE A 237 -15.51 -15.67 15.46
C ILE A 237 -15.15 -16.28 14.11
N SER A 238 -15.17 -15.46 13.07
CA SER A 238 -14.83 -15.83 11.69
C SER A 238 -13.89 -14.81 11.07
N VAL A 239 -13.12 -15.22 10.06
CA VAL A 239 -12.27 -14.32 9.28
C VAL A 239 -12.54 -14.55 7.80
N ALA A 240 -12.73 -13.44 7.04
CA ALA A 240 -12.83 -13.46 5.60
C ALA A 240 -11.57 -12.86 4.97
N ILE A 241 -11.00 -13.56 3.97
CA ILE A 241 -9.81 -13.15 3.20
C ILE A 241 -9.99 -13.67 1.78
N GLY A 242 -9.86 -12.78 0.77
CA GLY A 242 -9.94 -13.14 -0.65
C GLY A 242 -11.22 -13.88 -1.04
N GLY A 243 -12.36 -13.48 -0.46
CA GLY A 243 -13.68 -14.12 -0.69
C GLY A 243 -13.90 -15.42 0.08
N MET A 244 -12.90 -15.92 0.81
CA MET A 244 -13.03 -17.15 1.60
C MET A 244 -13.31 -16.87 3.07
N LEU A 245 -14.27 -17.57 3.66
CA LEU A 245 -14.66 -17.47 5.06
C LEU A 245 -14.14 -18.64 5.88
N LYS A 246 -13.27 -18.36 6.86
CA LYS A 246 -12.85 -19.31 7.91
C LYS A 246 -13.69 -19.08 9.17
N ARG A 247 -14.40 -20.09 9.63
CA ARG A 247 -15.33 -20.00 10.77
C ARG A 247 -14.79 -20.72 12.00
N HIS A 248 -15.39 -20.45 13.16
CA HIS A 248 -15.12 -21.12 14.44
C HIS A 248 -13.65 -20.97 14.90
N LEU A 249 -13.11 -19.76 14.77
CA LEU A 249 -11.75 -19.49 15.21
C LEU A 249 -11.69 -19.30 16.72
N ALA A 250 -10.80 -20.03 17.39
CA ALA A 250 -10.43 -19.76 18.77
C ALA A 250 -9.60 -18.44 18.82
N PRO A 251 -9.64 -17.68 19.95
CA PRO A 251 -8.90 -16.41 20.07
C PRO A 251 -7.41 -16.52 19.73
N LYS A 252 -6.71 -17.58 20.20
CA LYS A 252 -5.30 -17.82 19.87
C LYS A 252 -5.05 -18.11 18.39
N THR A 253 -6.02 -18.71 17.69
CA THR A 253 -5.93 -18.97 16.25
C THR A 253 -6.18 -17.69 15.47
N LEU A 254 -7.12 -16.86 15.91
CA LEU A 254 -7.35 -15.53 15.36
C LEU A 254 -6.08 -14.67 15.46
N GLU A 255 -5.43 -14.63 16.64
CA GLU A 255 -4.20 -13.89 16.87
C GLU A 255 -3.10 -14.29 15.86
N LYS A 256 -2.80 -15.60 15.79
CA LYS A 256 -1.80 -16.13 14.86
C LYS A 256 -2.10 -15.78 13.40
N LEU A 257 -3.38 -15.86 13.02
CA LEU A 257 -3.80 -15.52 11.65
C LEU A 257 -3.64 -14.03 11.40
N LEU A 258 -4.05 -13.15 12.32
CA LEU A 258 -3.87 -11.71 12.16
C LEU A 258 -2.39 -11.31 12.11
N VAL A 259 -1.55 -11.91 12.94
CA VAL A 259 -0.09 -11.66 12.90
C VAL A 259 0.49 -12.10 11.56
N SER A 260 0.13 -13.28 11.06
CA SER A 260 0.63 -13.78 9.77
C SER A 260 0.17 -12.93 8.58
N GLU A 261 -1.04 -12.39 8.62
CA GLU A 261 -1.61 -11.64 7.49
C GLU A 261 -1.27 -10.13 7.51
N LEU A 262 -1.07 -9.55 8.70
CA LEU A 262 -0.90 -8.10 8.87
C LEU A 262 0.55 -7.69 9.16
N ILE A 263 1.33 -8.53 9.87
CA ILE A 263 2.69 -8.19 10.31
C ILE A 263 3.74 -8.93 9.48
N SER A 264 3.51 -10.22 9.17
CA SER A 264 4.45 -10.97 8.33
C SER A 264 4.44 -10.37 6.93
N GLU A 265 5.61 -9.99 6.41
CA GLU A 265 5.74 -9.70 4.99
C GLU A 265 5.16 -10.89 4.21
N PRO A 266 4.34 -10.65 3.16
CA PRO A 266 3.97 -11.73 2.27
C PRO A 266 5.30 -12.34 1.82
N GLU A 267 5.49 -13.64 2.06
CA GLU A 267 6.59 -14.39 1.45
C GLU A 267 6.45 -14.17 -0.06
N THR A 268 7.13 -13.15 -0.55
CA THR A 268 7.42 -13.05 -1.96
C THR A 268 8.10 -14.37 -2.27
N LYS A 269 7.38 -15.26 -2.97
CA LYS A 269 7.94 -16.46 -3.60
C LYS A 269 9.33 -16.04 -4.04
N SER A 270 10.34 -16.56 -3.35
CA SER A 270 11.74 -16.16 -3.49
C SER A 270 12.02 -15.99 -4.97
N SER A 271 12.28 -14.75 -5.40
CA SER A 271 12.65 -14.53 -6.78
C SER A 271 13.86 -15.43 -7.04
N PRO A 272 13.92 -16.14 -8.16
CA PRO A 272 15.02 -17.06 -8.46
C PRO A 272 16.39 -16.37 -8.36
N VAL A 273 16.44 -15.05 -8.41
CA VAL A 273 17.63 -14.22 -8.21
C VAL A 273 18.14 -14.25 -6.77
N LYS A 274 17.25 -14.27 -5.74
CA LYS A 274 17.68 -14.26 -4.32
C LYS A 274 18.20 -15.64 -3.89
N SER A 275 17.64 -16.73 -4.40
CA SER A 275 18.13 -18.08 -4.16
C SER A 275 19.48 -18.32 -4.88
N TRP A 276 19.65 -17.79 -6.10
CA TRP A 276 20.89 -17.85 -6.84
C TRP A 276 22.03 -17.07 -6.13
N PHE A 277 21.74 -15.86 -5.61
CA PHE A 277 22.72 -15.09 -4.84
C PHE A 277 23.14 -15.81 -3.55
N MET A 278 22.19 -16.34 -2.77
CA MET A 278 22.53 -17.06 -1.53
C MET A 278 23.29 -18.35 -1.78
N SER A 279 23.02 -19.11 -2.85
CA SER A 279 23.78 -20.31 -3.18
C SER A 279 25.22 -19.99 -3.61
N HIS A 280 25.44 -18.89 -4.34
CA HIS A 280 26.77 -18.50 -4.82
C HIS A 280 27.68 -17.96 -3.69
N PHE A 281 27.12 -17.29 -2.68
CA PHE A 281 27.90 -16.82 -1.53
C PHE A 281 28.27 -17.96 -0.56
N LYS A 282 27.39 -18.96 -0.39
CA LYS A 282 27.65 -20.09 0.49
C LYS A 282 28.78 -20.99 -0.03
N THR A 283 28.84 -21.20 -1.35
CA THR A 283 29.90 -21.99 -1.99
C THR A 283 31.28 -21.33 -1.90
N ARG A 284 31.35 -20.00 -1.78
CA ARG A 284 32.59 -19.25 -1.69
C ARG A 284 33.18 -19.23 -0.27
N GLN A 285 32.39 -19.38 0.77
CA GLN A 285 32.87 -19.51 2.15
C GLN A 285 33.43 -20.93 2.42
N GLU A 286 32.80 -21.97 1.88
CA GLU A 286 33.29 -23.34 2.06
C GLU A 286 34.59 -23.65 1.29
N GLN A 287 34.93 -22.85 0.27
CA GLN A 287 36.24 -22.98 -0.43
C GLN A 287 37.38 -22.22 0.27
N ASN A 288 37.07 -21.22 1.12
CA ASN A 288 38.10 -20.50 1.89
C ASN A 288 38.45 -21.17 3.22
N GLU A 289 37.61 -22.06 3.75
CA GLU A 289 37.91 -22.86 4.97
C GLU A 289 38.69 -24.15 4.68
N LYS A 290 38.92 -24.49 3.41
CA LYS A 290 39.70 -25.69 2.99
C LYS A 290 41.08 -25.34 2.42
N LYS A 291 41.55 -24.13 2.60
CA LYS A 291 42.92 -23.71 2.30
C LYS A 291 43.61 -23.21 3.57
#